data_83f625a7d760093456a3cd1216c74039
#
_entry.id   83f625a7d760093456a3cd1216c74039
#
_cell.length_a   1.000
_cell.length_b   1.000
_cell.length_c   1.000
_cell.angle_alpha   90.00
_cell.angle_beta   90.00
_cell.angle_gamma   90.00
#
_symmetry.space_group_name_H-M   'P 1'
#
loop_
_entity.id
_entity.type
_entity.pdbx_description
1 polymer ?
#
loop_
_entity_poly.entity_id
_entity_poly.type
_entity_poly.pdbx_seq_one_letter_code
_entity_poly.pdbx_strand_id
1 'polypeptide(L)'
;EVERNATGVLKAEALYYNAYFKNEQKDFIASNKVVQDLIANYSAYKYWAVKSYVIMGKNYYGLKDVYQATFVLENVIKNFSQFDDIVKSAQIELNAIKEKEAKTNNSVSPK
;
A
#
# COMPACT_ATOMS: atom_id res chain seq x y z
N GLU A 1 -6.32 27.13 12.08
CA GLU A 1 -6.33 25.72 12.49
C GLU A 1 -6.98 24.86 11.43
N VAL A 2 -8.23 25.19 11.11
CA VAL A 2 -8.96 24.41 10.12
C VAL A 2 -8.29 24.52 8.76
N GLU A 3 -7.82 25.71 8.42
CA GLU A 3 -7.13 25.91 7.14
C GLU A 3 -5.86 25.09 7.05
N ARG A 4 -5.09 25.08 8.13
CA ARG A 4 -3.84 24.30 8.14
C ARG A 4 -4.13 22.82 8.01
N ASN A 5 -5.15 22.34 8.71
CA ASN A 5 -5.56 20.96 8.63
C ASN A 5 -6.01 20.61 7.22
N ALA A 6 -6.78 21.49 6.60
CA ALA A 6 -7.25 21.28 5.24
C ALA A 6 -6.07 21.21 4.27
N THR A 7 -5.09 22.10 4.44
CA THR A 7 -3.90 22.09 3.59
C THR A 7 -3.11 20.80 3.76
N GLY A 8 -2.93 20.36 5.02
CA GLY A 8 -2.21 19.13 5.29
C GLY A 8 -2.90 17.92 4.70
N VAL A 9 -4.22 17.86 4.84
CA VAL A 9 -5.01 16.77 4.28
C VAL A 9 -4.85 16.74 2.76
N LEU A 10 -4.93 17.90 2.11
CA LEU A 10 -4.79 17.97 0.66
C LEU A 10 -3.41 17.53 0.21
N LYS A 11 -2.37 17.89 0.97
CA LYS A 11 -1.02 17.45 0.64
C LYS A 11 -0.86 15.95 0.82
N ALA A 12 -1.42 15.40 1.90
CA ALA A 12 -1.38 13.95 2.12
C ALA A 12 -2.10 13.22 0.99
N GLU A 13 -3.27 13.72 0.61
CA GLU A 13 -4.04 13.14 -0.48
C GLU A 13 -3.25 13.22 -1.79
N ALA A 14 -2.62 14.35 -2.07
CA ALA A 14 -1.84 14.52 -3.29
C ALA A 14 -0.67 13.55 -3.34
N LEU A 15 0.00 13.34 -2.21
CA LEU A 15 1.09 12.37 -2.15
C LEU A 15 0.57 10.95 -2.38
N TYR A 16 -0.59 10.64 -1.81
CA TYR A 16 -1.18 9.32 -2.03
C TYR A 16 -1.40 9.07 -3.53
N TYR A 17 -2.02 10.03 -4.23
CA TYR A 17 -2.28 9.84 -5.65
C TYR A 17 -1.02 9.85 -6.48
N ASN A 18 -0.01 10.61 -6.07
CA ASN A 18 1.29 10.56 -6.73
C ASN A 18 1.87 9.14 -6.65
N ALA A 19 1.83 8.55 -5.45
CA ALA A 19 2.30 7.18 -5.28
C ALA A 19 1.47 6.20 -6.10
N TYR A 20 0.16 6.41 -6.11
CA TYR A 20 -0.77 5.55 -6.84
C TYR A 20 -0.43 5.55 -8.34
N PHE A 21 -0.24 6.72 -8.92
CA PHE A 21 0.05 6.81 -10.35
C PHE A 21 1.41 6.22 -10.68
N LYS A 22 2.40 6.42 -9.82
CA LYS A 22 3.70 5.80 -10.04
C LYS A 22 3.62 4.28 -9.99
N ASN A 23 2.79 3.75 -9.09
CA ASN A 23 2.54 2.31 -9.05
C ASN A 23 1.90 1.83 -10.36
N GLU A 24 0.92 2.60 -10.87
CA GLU A 24 0.27 2.25 -12.13
C GLU A 24 1.25 2.24 -13.29
N GLN A 25 2.25 3.11 -13.25
CA GLN A 25 3.30 3.16 -14.25
C GLN A 25 4.37 2.10 -14.03
N LYS A 26 4.22 1.29 -12.99
CA LYS A 26 5.18 0.26 -12.61
C LYS A 26 6.52 0.81 -12.16
N ASP A 27 6.51 2.07 -11.72
CA ASP A 27 7.69 2.69 -11.13
C ASP A 27 7.61 2.49 -9.62
N PHE A 28 7.83 1.23 -9.21
CA PHE A 28 7.57 0.80 -7.84
C PHE A 28 8.52 1.43 -6.84
N ILE A 29 9.75 1.62 -7.23
CA ILE A 29 10.74 2.24 -6.33
C ILE A 29 10.36 3.69 -6.06
N ALA A 30 10.05 4.44 -7.12
CA ALA A 30 9.64 5.84 -6.95
C ALA A 30 8.35 5.95 -6.17
N SER A 31 7.40 5.05 -6.44
CA SER A 31 6.14 5.02 -5.72
C SER A 31 6.38 4.82 -4.22
N ASN A 32 7.24 3.87 -3.85
CA ASN A 32 7.54 3.63 -2.45
C ASN A 32 8.21 4.83 -1.79
N LYS A 33 9.04 5.57 -2.52
CA LYS A 33 9.63 6.78 -1.95
C LYS A 33 8.57 7.81 -1.60
N VAL A 34 7.56 7.95 -2.46
CA VAL A 34 6.46 8.87 -2.18
C VAL A 34 5.66 8.40 -0.96
N VAL A 35 5.40 7.08 -0.87
CA VAL A 35 4.70 6.53 0.30
C VAL A 35 5.49 6.83 1.57
N GLN A 36 6.80 6.63 1.54
CA GLN A 36 7.65 6.87 2.70
C GLN A 36 7.62 8.35 3.11
N ASP A 37 7.59 9.25 2.14
CA ASP A 37 7.47 10.68 2.41
C ASP A 37 6.14 11.00 3.09
N LEU A 38 5.06 10.42 2.60
CA LEU A 38 3.75 10.62 3.19
C LEU A 38 3.74 10.13 4.64
N ILE A 39 4.25 8.93 4.87
CA ILE A 39 4.27 8.34 6.21
C ILE A 39 5.16 9.15 7.14
N ALA A 40 6.32 9.60 6.67
CA ALA A 40 7.26 10.32 7.51
C ALA A 40 6.76 11.70 7.91
N ASN A 41 6.10 12.39 6.99
CA ASN A 41 5.79 13.81 7.19
C ASN A 41 4.32 14.10 7.39
N TYR A 42 3.44 13.15 7.09
CA TYR A 42 1.99 13.38 7.16
C TYR A 42 1.28 12.25 7.90
N SER A 43 1.97 11.62 8.84
CA SER A 43 1.39 10.48 9.59
C SER A 43 0.19 10.89 10.43
N ALA A 44 0.06 12.17 10.75
CA ALA A 44 -1.09 12.65 11.50
C ALA A 44 -2.39 12.48 10.70
N TYR A 45 -2.29 12.43 9.38
CA TYR A 45 -3.45 12.22 8.51
C TYR A 45 -3.60 10.72 8.25
N LYS A 46 -4.05 10.05 9.27
CA LYS A 46 -4.00 8.59 9.40
C LYS A 46 -4.62 7.87 8.22
N TYR A 47 -5.77 8.35 7.76
CA TYR A 47 -6.46 7.70 6.66
C TYR A 47 -5.57 7.60 5.42
N TRP A 48 -4.93 8.71 5.05
CA TRP A 48 -4.10 8.71 3.84
C TRP A 48 -2.81 7.93 4.04
N ALA A 49 -2.23 8.03 5.25
CA ALA A 49 -1.02 7.27 5.56
C ALA A 49 -1.29 5.77 5.47
N VAL A 50 -2.38 5.32 6.10
CA VAL A 50 -2.71 3.89 6.08
C VAL A 50 -3.07 3.43 4.68
N LYS A 51 -3.82 4.26 3.94
CA LYS A 51 -4.18 3.92 2.58
C LYS A 51 -2.94 3.74 1.70
N SER A 52 -1.90 4.54 1.95
CA SER A 52 -0.67 4.44 1.18
C SER A 52 0.11 3.15 1.49
N TYR A 53 -0.09 2.54 2.66
CA TYR A 53 0.52 1.25 2.95
C TYR A 53 0.05 0.18 1.97
N VAL A 54 -1.20 0.26 1.52
CA VAL A 54 -1.69 -0.70 0.53
C VAL A 54 -0.90 -0.57 -0.77
N ILE A 55 -0.61 0.67 -1.18
CA ILE A 55 0.23 0.88 -2.36
C ILE A 55 1.62 0.33 -2.13
N MET A 56 2.17 0.54 -0.94
CA MET A 56 3.49 0.00 -0.60
C MET A 56 3.51 -1.53 -0.75
N GLY A 57 2.48 -2.21 -0.28
CA GLY A 57 2.38 -3.65 -0.44
C GLY A 57 2.40 -4.04 -1.92
N LYS A 58 1.63 -3.34 -2.73
CA LYS A 58 1.60 -3.59 -4.17
C LYS A 58 2.97 -3.34 -4.80
N ASN A 59 3.66 -2.29 -4.36
CA ASN A 59 4.99 -1.98 -4.87
C ASN A 59 5.98 -3.09 -4.56
N TYR A 60 5.96 -3.59 -3.33
CA TYR A 60 6.86 -4.67 -2.96
C TYR A 60 6.60 -5.91 -3.81
N TYR A 61 5.32 -6.20 -4.07
CA TYR A 61 5.02 -7.34 -4.92
C TYR A 61 5.54 -7.12 -6.34
N GLY A 62 5.40 -5.90 -6.85
CA GLY A 62 5.95 -5.55 -8.16
C GLY A 62 7.46 -5.69 -8.20
N LEU A 63 8.13 -5.49 -7.07
CA LEU A 63 9.58 -5.64 -6.95
C LEU A 63 10.00 -7.06 -6.62
N LYS A 64 9.06 -8.00 -6.63
CA LYS A 64 9.30 -9.42 -6.36
C LYS A 64 9.63 -9.72 -4.90
N ASP A 65 9.27 -8.82 -4.01
CA ASP A 65 9.47 -9.01 -2.57
C ASP A 65 8.15 -9.44 -1.94
N VAL A 66 7.85 -10.71 -2.09
CA VAL A 66 6.57 -11.26 -1.63
C VAL A 66 6.43 -11.16 -0.12
N TYR A 67 7.53 -11.40 0.60
CA TYR A 67 7.50 -11.35 2.06
C TYR A 67 7.07 -9.96 2.55
N GLN A 68 7.73 -8.92 2.07
CA GLN A 68 7.39 -7.56 2.49
C GLN A 68 5.99 -7.18 2.03
N ALA A 69 5.62 -7.60 0.83
CA ALA A 69 4.29 -7.27 0.31
C ALA A 69 3.20 -7.82 1.23
N THR A 70 3.29 -9.11 1.56
CA THR A 70 2.27 -9.73 2.41
C THR A 70 2.34 -9.20 3.83
N PHE A 71 3.54 -8.95 4.35
CA PHE A 71 3.69 -8.42 5.69
C PHE A 71 2.99 -7.08 5.84
N VAL A 72 3.21 -6.17 4.89
CA VAL A 72 2.60 -4.84 4.96
C VAL A 72 1.08 -4.93 4.88
N LEU A 73 0.57 -5.75 3.97
CA LEU A 73 -0.88 -5.86 3.79
C LEU A 73 -1.54 -6.51 5.01
N GLU A 74 -0.91 -7.55 5.55
CA GLU A 74 -1.44 -8.20 6.76
C GLU A 74 -1.44 -7.23 7.95
N ASN A 75 -0.42 -6.39 8.02
CA ASN A 75 -0.32 -5.40 9.09
C ASN A 75 -1.47 -4.39 9.01
N VAL A 76 -1.82 -3.96 7.81
CA VAL A 76 -2.95 -3.05 7.62
C VAL A 76 -4.24 -3.70 8.12
N ILE A 77 -4.47 -4.94 7.71
CA ILE A 77 -5.69 -5.67 8.09
C ILE A 77 -5.77 -5.83 9.60
N LYS A 78 -4.66 -6.17 10.22
CA LYS A 78 -4.62 -6.49 11.64
C LYS A 78 -4.72 -5.24 12.53
N ASN A 79 -4.07 -4.15 12.13
CA ASN A 79 -3.88 -3.02 13.03
C ASN A 79 -4.71 -1.80 12.73
N PHE A 80 -5.42 -1.76 11.60
CA PHE A 80 -6.14 -0.57 11.17
C PHE A 80 -7.59 -0.86 10.81
N SER A 81 -8.24 -1.69 11.62
CA SER A 81 -9.60 -2.14 11.37
C SER A 81 -10.62 -1.00 11.35
N GLN A 82 -10.28 0.15 11.93
CA GLN A 82 -11.18 1.30 11.91
C GLN A 82 -11.38 1.87 10.50
N PHE A 83 -10.50 1.52 9.57
CA PHE A 83 -10.63 1.98 8.18
C PHE A 83 -11.11 0.81 7.33
N ASP A 84 -12.41 0.58 7.37
CA ASP A 84 -13.02 -0.58 6.74
C ASP A 84 -12.71 -0.68 5.25
N ASP A 85 -12.79 0.43 4.53
CA ASP A 85 -12.54 0.46 3.10
C ASP A 85 -11.09 0.11 2.78
N ILE A 86 -10.16 0.59 3.61
CA ILE A 86 -8.74 0.31 3.40
C ILE A 86 -8.44 -1.16 3.71
N VAL A 87 -9.03 -1.69 4.78
CA VAL A 87 -8.84 -3.09 5.13
C VAL A 87 -9.36 -4.00 4.01
N LYS A 88 -10.52 -3.66 3.46
CA LYS A 88 -11.05 -4.44 2.34
C LYS A 88 -10.11 -4.40 1.14
N SER A 89 -9.57 -3.23 0.84
CA SER A 89 -8.63 -3.09 -0.26
C SER A 89 -7.37 -3.92 -0.01
N ALA A 90 -6.85 -3.87 1.20
CA ALA A 90 -5.68 -4.66 1.57
C ALA A 90 -5.96 -6.16 1.46
N GLN A 91 -7.16 -6.58 1.86
CA GLN A 91 -7.53 -7.98 1.78
C GLN A 91 -7.61 -8.47 0.34
N ILE A 92 -8.16 -7.63 -0.54
CA ILE A 92 -8.25 -7.96 -1.95
C ILE A 92 -6.84 -8.14 -2.54
N GLU A 93 -5.94 -7.22 -2.23
CA GLU A 93 -4.57 -7.30 -2.74
C GLU A 93 -3.85 -8.51 -2.17
N LEU A 94 -4.02 -8.77 -0.89
CA LEU A 94 -3.38 -9.92 -0.25
C LEU A 94 -3.87 -11.23 -0.87
N ASN A 95 -5.18 -11.34 -1.06
CA ASN A 95 -5.74 -12.53 -1.68
C ASN A 95 -5.22 -12.74 -3.10
N ALA A 96 -5.10 -11.65 -3.86
CA ALA A 96 -4.57 -11.73 -5.21
C ALA A 96 -3.13 -12.23 -5.23
N ILE A 97 -2.31 -11.74 -4.28
CA ILE A 97 -0.93 -12.19 -4.18
C ILE A 97 -0.87 -13.68 -3.83
N LYS A 98 -1.64 -14.09 -2.83
CA LYS A 98 -1.65 -15.49 -2.41
C LYS A 98 -2.08 -16.41 -3.55
N GLU A 99 -3.06 -15.96 -4.32
CA GLU A 99 -3.55 -16.74 -5.45
C GLU A 99 -2.48 -16.89 -6.52
N LYS A 100 -1.80 -15.80 -6.85
CA LYS A 100 -0.74 -15.83 -7.85
C LYS A 100 0.43 -16.69 -7.39
N GLU A 101 0.80 -16.59 -6.11
CA GLU A 101 1.91 -17.38 -5.58
C GLU A 101 1.55 -18.87 -5.55
N ALA A 102 0.32 -19.20 -5.23
CA ALA A 102 -0.13 -20.59 -5.25
C ALA A 102 -0.04 -21.17 -6.67
N LYS A 103 -0.47 -20.40 -7.67
CA LYS A 103 -0.38 -20.84 -9.05
C LYS A 103 1.07 -21.04 -9.49
N THR A 104 1.92 -20.10 -9.12
CA THR A 104 3.34 -20.19 -9.48
C THR A 104 3.97 -21.40 -8.83
N ASN A 105 3.69 -21.63 -7.55
CA ASN A 105 4.23 -22.79 -6.85
C ASN A 105 3.74 -24.08 -7.47
N ASN A 106 2.46 -24.14 -7.83
CA ASN A 106 1.92 -25.32 -8.50
C ASN A 106 2.58 -25.55 -9.86
N SER A 107 2.86 -24.45 -10.57
CA SER A 107 3.49 -24.55 -11.89
C SER A 107 4.88 -25.11 -11.82
N VAL A 108 5.65 -24.69 -10.81
CA VAL A 108 7.07 -25.11 -10.72
C VAL A 108 7.23 -26.41 -9.95
N SER A 109 6.23 -26.83 -9.19
CA SER A 109 6.29 -28.04 -8.38
C SER A 109 6.24 -29.25 -9.29
N PRO A 110 7.25 -30.09 -9.34
CA PRO A 110 7.26 -31.23 -10.24
C PRO A 110 6.33 -32.29 -9.80
N LYS A 111 6.20 -32.50 -8.87
CA LYS A 111 5.45 -33.50 -8.61
C LYS A 111 5.22 -34.13 -8.10
#